data_f8ca836f65fd685158883e73bc96096b
#
_entry.id   f8ca836f65fd685158883e73bc96096b
#
_cell.length_a   1.000
_cell.length_b   1.000
_cell.length_c   1.000
_cell.angle_alpha   90.00
_cell.angle_beta   90.00
_cell.angle_gamma   90.00
#
_symmetry.space_group_name_H-M   'P 1'
#
loop_
_entity.id
_entity.type
_entity.pdbx_description
1 polymer ?
#
loop_
_entity_poly.entity_id
_entity_poly.type
_entity_poly.pdbx_seq_one_letter_code
_entity_poly.pdbx_strand_id
1 'polypeptide(L)'
;MPLQDDMQLISVDDHVIEPPGVWQDRLPASMRDEGPRIVEGPSPEGQPPADVWLYEGQVFPNIGLNAVAGKDRSQWGLDPTRYDDMLPGCYDPVARVLDMDLDGVQAGLNFPTFPRFAGTVFLQGKDRALALECVKAYNDWTLDEWCAAAPERLIPCMLVPLDDPELAAAEVRRTAAKGGRTVTFPENPVPLGLPSFHSDHWDPFWAAVDECEMPVSMHFGTSGQVPMPSLDGPMAVWISLMGTNSQAAFADLLFSEVFHKFPGVKVSLAEGGIGWMPWLLERIDYTWERHSGYQHYNTSVRPSELVQDHIYGCFISDRTGILLRHEIGIDRIMWEGDYPHSDSQFPGSRKRAVEAFEDVPDEDVRKIVETNARRLFRFPRSA
;
A
#
# COMPACT_ATOMS: atom_id res chain seq x y z
N MET A 1 -11.42 22.26 -18.46
CA MET A 1 -10.59 22.17 -17.25
C MET A 1 -10.26 20.69 -17.05
N PRO A 2 -9.04 20.33 -16.76
CA PRO A 2 -8.60 18.93 -16.84
C PRO A 2 -9.22 17.99 -15.79
N LEU A 3 -9.68 18.50 -14.65
CA LEU A 3 -10.42 17.73 -13.66
C LEU A 3 -11.82 18.33 -13.51
N GLN A 4 -12.80 17.70 -14.15
CA GLN A 4 -14.19 18.16 -14.14
C GLN A 4 -14.77 18.08 -12.71
N ASP A 5 -15.78 18.93 -12.41
CA ASP A 5 -16.38 18.97 -11.05
C ASP A 5 -17.05 17.66 -10.66
N ASP A 6 -17.50 16.86 -11.62
CA ASP A 6 -18.12 15.56 -11.41
C ASP A 6 -17.12 14.40 -11.33
N MET A 7 -15.82 14.63 -11.55
CA MET A 7 -14.76 13.63 -11.36
C MET A 7 -14.42 13.50 -9.89
N GLN A 8 -14.40 12.26 -9.39
CA GLN A 8 -14.11 11.92 -8.02
C GLN A 8 -12.66 11.44 -7.90
N LEU A 9 -11.84 12.19 -7.16
CA LEU A 9 -10.44 11.83 -6.92
C LEU A 9 -10.38 10.70 -5.89
N ILE A 10 -9.89 9.52 -6.30
CA ILE A 10 -9.75 8.35 -5.44
C ILE A 10 -8.27 8.08 -5.23
N SER A 11 -7.83 8.13 -3.98
CA SER A 11 -6.48 7.74 -3.59
C SER A 11 -6.41 6.23 -3.39
N VAL A 12 -5.45 5.57 -4.04
CA VAL A 12 -5.22 4.13 -3.88
C VAL A 12 -4.04 3.83 -2.96
N ASP A 13 -3.49 4.87 -2.36
CA ASP A 13 -2.45 4.80 -1.33
C ASP A 13 -2.57 6.00 -0.39
N ASP A 14 -3.13 5.74 0.76
CA ASP A 14 -3.08 6.56 1.95
C ASP A 14 -2.72 5.65 3.14
N HIS A 15 -2.49 6.23 4.30
CA HIS A 15 -2.13 5.48 5.49
C HIS A 15 -3.01 5.82 6.68
N VAL A 16 -3.09 4.91 7.64
CA VAL A 16 -3.74 5.14 8.93
C VAL A 16 -2.71 4.95 10.05
N ILE A 17 -2.70 5.86 11.01
CA ILE A 17 -2.01 5.64 12.28
C ILE A 17 -3.01 4.93 13.19
N GLU A 18 -2.75 3.69 13.54
CA GLU A 18 -3.69 2.90 14.32
C GLU A 18 -3.94 3.53 15.69
N PRO A 19 -5.20 3.73 16.11
CA PRO A 19 -5.49 4.22 17.46
C PRO A 19 -5.15 3.18 18.53
N PRO A 20 -4.85 3.60 19.78
CA PRO A 20 -4.36 2.71 20.84
C PRO A 20 -5.22 1.48 21.13
N GLY A 21 -6.54 1.56 20.90
CA GLY A 21 -7.50 0.50 21.21
C GLY A 21 -7.55 -0.67 20.22
N VAL A 22 -6.97 -0.55 19.01
CA VAL A 22 -7.13 -1.53 17.93
C VAL A 22 -6.95 -2.98 18.41
N TRP A 23 -5.87 -3.27 19.11
CA TRP A 23 -5.56 -4.62 19.60
C TRP A 23 -6.04 -4.88 21.02
N GLN A 24 -5.91 -3.88 21.91
CA GLN A 24 -6.27 -4.06 23.33
C GLN A 24 -7.75 -4.36 23.54
N ASP A 25 -8.62 -3.84 22.68
CA ASP A 25 -10.07 -4.06 22.76
C ASP A 25 -10.50 -5.39 22.14
N ARG A 26 -9.69 -5.97 21.24
CA ARG A 26 -10.05 -7.15 20.44
C ARG A 26 -9.33 -8.43 20.82
N LEU A 27 -8.09 -8.33 21.28
CA LEU A 27 -7.33 -9.51 21.67
C LEU A 27 -7.95 -10.24 22.87
N PRO A 28 -7.87 -11.57 22.91
CA PRO A 28 -8.17 -12.34 24.11
C PRO A 28 -7.42 -11.80 25.32
N ALA A 29 -8.05 -11.78 26.50
CA ALA A 29 -7.44 -11.21 27.71
C ALA A 29 -6.06 -11.80 28.05
N SER A 30 -5.85 -13.09 27.75
CA SER A 30 -4.55 -13.78 27.97
C SER A 30 -3.44 -13.32 27.03
N MET A 31 -3.74 -12.60 25.95
CA MET A 31 -2.77 -12.14 24.95
C MET A 31 -2.50 -10.64 25.01
N ARG A 32 -3.30 -9.88 25.78
CA ARG A 32 -3.23 -8.40 25.77
C ARG A 32 -1.91 -7.85 26.29
N ASP A 33 -1.31 -8.49 27.28
CA ASP A 33 -0.07 -8.01 27.90
C ASP A 33 1.12 -8.05 26.93
N GLU A 34 1.16 -9.03 26.04
CA GLU A 34 2.20 -9.17 25.00
C GLU A 34 1.73 -8.56 23.66
N GLY A 35 0.45 -8.32 23.49
CA GLY A 35 -0.14 -7.69 22.31
C GLY A 35 0.25 -6.22 22.16
N PRO A 36 0.05 -5.64 20.96
CA PRO A 36 0.39 -4.24 20.71
C PRO A 36 -0.37 -3.29 21.63
N ARG A 37 0.35 -2.39 22.28
CA ARG A 37 -0.21 -1.31 23.11
C ARG A 37 0.67 -0.08 23.09
N ILE A 38 0.05 1.08 23.29
CA ILE A 38 0.78 2.36 23.39
C ILE A 38 1.34 2.51 24.80
N VAL A 39 2.60 2.93 24.89
CA VAL A 39 3.30 3.30 26.11
C VAL A 39 4.11 4.58 25.87
N GLU A 40 4.48 5.25 26.98
CA GLU A 40 5.45 6.33 26.91
C GLU A 40 6.83 5.81 26.50
N GLY A 41 7.40 6.43 25.47
CA GLY A 41 8.71 6.08 24.93
C GLY A 41 9.70 7.24 24.89
N PRO A 42 10.92 6.99 24.40
CA PRO A 42 11.94 8.00 24.29
C PRO A 42 11.50 9.13 23.34
N SER A 43 11.90 10.35 23.68
CA SER A 43 11.70 11.56 22.89
C SER A 43 12.99 12.39 22.90
N PRO A 44 13.15 13.36 21.98
CA PRO A 44 14.25 14.32 22.02
C PRO A 44 14.33 15.07 23.35
N GLU A 45 15.54 15.51 23.72
CA GLU A 45 15.76 16.26 24.95
C GLU A 45 14.88 17.52 25.01
N GLY A 46 14.20 17.70 26.13
CA GLY A 46 13.30 18.84 26.35
C GLY A 46 11.88 18.69 25.78
N GLN A 47 11.57 17.57 25.18
CA GLN A 47 10.21 17.23 24.71
C GLN A 47 9.53 16.26 25.68
N PRO A 48 8.18 16.24 25.75
CA PRO A 48 7.45 15.21 26.49
C PRO A 48 7.69 13.83 25.89
N PRO A 49 7.51 12.73 26.67
CA PRO A 49 7.63 11.38 26.14
C PRO A 49 6.77 11.15 24.89
N ALA A 50 7.31 10.43 23.91
CA ALA A 50 6.59 10.06 22.69
C ALA A 50 5.62 8.91 22.95
N ASP A 51 4.58 8.79 22.12
CA ASP A 51 3.70 7.63 22.11
C ASP A 51 4.32 6.55 21.20
N VAL A 52 4.69 5.41 21.81
CA VAL A 52 5.31 4.31 21.07
C VAL A 52 4.53 3.02 21.26
N TRP A 53 4.54 2.17 20.25
CA TRP A 53 3.99 0.82 20.37
C TRP A 53 4.96 -0.09 21.11
N LEU A 54 4.43 -0.89 22.04
CA LEU A 54 5.12 -1.99 22.68
C LEU A 54 4.43 -3.30 22.26
N TYR A 55 5.19 -4.21 21.65
CA TYR A 55 4.71 -5.52 21.19
C TYR A 55 5.77 -6.59 21.51
N GLU A 56 5.42 -7.64 22.25
CA GLU A 56 6.34 -8.70 22.71
C GLU A 56 7.64 -8.18 23.33
N GLY A 57 7.55 -7.11 24.12
CA GLY A 57 8.70 -6.46 24.76
C GLY A 57 9.57 -5.60 23.84
N GLN A 58 9.20 -5.44 22.57
CA GLN A 58 9.90 -4.58 21.60
C GLN A 58 9.16 -3.25 21.43
N VAL A 59 9.92 -2.16 21.28
CA VAL A 59 9.41 -0.79 21.10
C VAL A 59 9.47 -0.40 19.63
N PHE A 60 8.34 0.12 19.13
CA PHE A 60 8.18 0.61 17.76
C PHE A 60 7.67 2.04 17.81
N PRO A 61 8.50 3.05 17.44
CA PRO A 61 8.09 4.44 17.46
C PRO A 61 7.10 4.77 16.32
N ASN A 62 6.19 5.70 16.60
CA ASN A 62 5.44 6.40 15.58
C ASN A 62 6.37 7.43 14.94
N ILE A 63 6.89 7.14 13.75
CA ILE A 63 7.85 7.99 13.04
C ILE A 63 7.16 9.29 12.59
N GLY A 64 7.78 10.44 12.86
CA GLY A 64 7.20 11.74 12.57
C GLY A 64 6.83 11.95 11.10
N LEU A 65 7.64 11.45 10.16
CA LEU A 65 7.35 11.53 8.71
C LEU A 65 6.07 10.80 8.28
N ASN A 66 5.57 9.86 9.10
CA ASN A 66 4.32 9.16 8.83
C ASN A 66 3.07 9.95 9.28
N ALA A 67 3.24 11.14 9.88
CA ALA A 67 2.14 11.95 10.40
C ALA A 67 2.47 13.46 10.28
N VAL A 68 2.77 13.90 9.08
CA VAL A 68 3.14 15.32 8.80
C VAL A 68 1.98 16.15 8.30
N ALA A 69 0.84 15.57 7.98
CA ALA A 69 -0.33 16.31 7.52
C ALA A 69 -0.62 17.50 8.45
N GLY A 70 -0.81 18.68 7.87
CA GLY A 70 -1.05 19.94 8.62
C GLY A 70 0.18 20.57 9.29
N LYS A 71 1.35 19.94 9.27
CA LYS A 71 2.59 20.48 9.85
C LYS A 71 3.39 21.29 8.82
N ASP A 72 4.06 22.37 9.28
CA ASP A 72 5.06 23.05 8.47
C ASP A 72 6.25 22.12 8.19
N ARG A 73 6.84 22.22 6.99
CA ARG A 73 7.98 21.35 6.58
C ARG A 73 9.18 21.45 7.51
N SER A 74 9.38 22.56 8.21
CA SER A 74 10.45 22.72 9.22
C SER A 74 10.24 21.84 10.47
N GLN A 75 9.04 21.30 10.67
CA GLN A 75 8.67 20.40 11.76
C GLN A 75 8.74 18.93 11.38
N TRP A 76 9.07 18.62 10.10
CA TRP A 76 9.17 17.25 9.63
C TRP A 76 10.46 16.60 10.11
N GLY A 77 10.39 15.33 10.48
CA GLY A 77 11.55 14.57 10.96
C GLY A 77 11.24 13.12 11.26
N LEU A 78 12.29 12.37 11.57
CA LEU A 78 12.21 10.96 11.93
C LEU A 78 11.92 10.72 13.41
N ASP A 79 12.02 11.78 14.24
CA ASP A 79 11.77 11.66 15.67
C ASP A 79 10.38 11.12 15.96
N PRO A 80 10.22 10.29 17.01
CA PRO A 80 8.93 9.79 17.41
C PRO A 80 7.94 10.91 17.69
N THR A 81 6.70 10.73 17.25
CA THR A 81 5.62 11.72 17.42
C THR A 81 4.53 11.19 18.36
N ARG A 82 3.72 12.08 18.91
CA ARG A 82 2.59 11.78 19.79
C ARG A 82 1.28 11.90 19.01
N TYR A 83 0.23 11.21 19.50
CA TYR A 83 -1.12 11.39 18.93
C TYR A 83 -1.59 12.84 19.06
N ASP A 84 -1.28 13.53 20.16
CA ASP A 84 -1.62 14.95 20.37
C ASP A 84 -0.93 15.90 19.37
N ASP A 85 0.15 15.47 18.74
CA ASP A 85 0.93 16.25 17.76
C ASP A 85 0.53 15.94 16.32
N MET A 86 -0.46 15.06 16.09
CA MET A 86 -0.98 14.70 14.77
C MET A 86 -2.34 15.35 14.52
N LEU A 87 -2.71 15.54 13.25
CA LEU A 87 -4.09 15.80 12.92
C LEU A 87 -4.96 14.58 13.31
N PRO A 88 -6.14 14.80 13.90
CA PRO A 88 -7.05 13.69 14.23
C PRO A 88 -7.37 12.78 13.03
N GLY A 89 -7.42 13.31 11.81
CA GLY A 89 -7.62 12.52 10.58
C GLY A 89 -6.56 11.43 10.35
N CYS A 90 -5.40 11.47 11.03
CA CYS A 90 -4.43 10.39 10.99
C CYS A 90 -4.96 9.08 11.61
N TYR A 91 -5.79 9.17 12.67
CA TYR A 91 -6.22 8.02 13.50
C TYR A 91 -7.72 7.98 13.84
N ASP A 92 -8.50 8.99 13.47
CA ASP A 92 -9.95 9.06 13.65
C ASP A 92 -10.65 9.08 12.29
N PRO A 93 -11.54 8.14 11.95
CA PRO A 93 -12.13 8.03 10.63
C PRO A 93 -13.11 9.17 10.31
N VAL A 94 -13.76 9.77 11.32
CA VAL A 94 -14.66 10.90 11.10
C VAL A 94 -13.86 12.15 10.77
N ALA A 95 -12.77 12.40 11.50
CA ALA A 95 -11.85 13.48 11.21
C ALA A 95 -11.14 13.27 9.86
N ARG A 96 -10.81 12.00 9.50
CA ARG A 96 -10.24 11.67 8.18
C ARG A 96 -11.14 12.13 7.05
N VAL A 97 -12.44 11.91 7.15
CA VAL A 97 -13.40 12.35 6.12
C VAL A 97 -13.39 13.88 5.97
N LEU A 98 -13.26 14.63 7.07
CA LEU A 98 -13.16 16.09 7.01
C LEU A 98 -11.86 16.55 6.33
N ASP A 99 -10.75 15.88 6.59
CA ASP A 99 -9.49 16.16 5.90
C ASP A 99 -9.57 15.82 4.40
N MET A 100 -10.21 14.70 4.05
CA MET A 100 -10.47 14.34 2.65
C MET A 100 -11.35 15.37 1.93
N ASP A 101 -12.39 15.89 2.61
CA ASP A 101 -13.24 16.95 2.06
C ASP A 101 -12.45 18.24 1.80
N LEU A 102 -11.57 18.62 2.74
CA LEU A 102 -10.67 19.76 2.59
C LEU A 102 -9.72 19.60 1.41
N ASP A 103 -9.22 18.40 1.19
CA ASP A 103 -8.25 18.05 0.15
C ASP A 103 -8.90 17.79 -1.23
N GLY A 104 -10.22 17.61 -1.25
CA GLY A 104 -11.01 17.28 -2.43
C GLY A 104 -10.83 15.84 -2.90
N VAL A 105 -10.50 14.93 -1.96
CA VAL A 105 -10.36 13.48 -2.18
C VAL A 105 -11.67 12.79 -1.81
N GLN A 106 -12.25 12.06 -2.75
CA GLN A 106 -13.55 11.38 -2.55
C GLN A 106 -13.42 10.09 -1.76
N ALA A 107 -12.40 9.29 -2.04
CA ALA A 107 -12.18 8.03 -1.34
C ALA A 107 -10.68 7.72 -1.23
N GLY A 108 -10.30 6.96 -0.19
CA GLY A 108 -8.91 6.57 0.06
C GLY A 108 -8.80 5.12 0.51
N LEU A 109 -7.82 4.40 -0.05
CA LEU A 109 -7.36 3.12 0.44
C LEU A 109 -6.31 3.37 1.50
N ASN A 110 -6.43 2.74 2.69
CA ASN A 110 -5.54 3.02 3.81
C ASN A 110 -4.68 1.81 4.15
N PHE A 111 -3.36 1.95 3.96
CA PHE A 111 -2.37 0.98 4.45
C PHE A 111 -2.16 1.13 5.96
N PRO A 112 -1.82 0.03 6.66
CA PRO A 112 -1.43 0.07 8.06
C PRO A 112 -0.07 0.76 8.26
N THR A 113 0.17 1.35 9.42
CA THR A 113 1.46 1.98 9.76
C THR A 113 2.26 1.18 10.79
N PHE A 114 1.69 0.89 11.98
CA PHE A 114 2.41 0.16 13.02
C PHE A 114 2.79 -1.26 12.58
N PRO A 115 1.90 -2.07 11.98
CA PRO A 115 2.27 -3.41 11.51
C PRO A 115 3.30 -3.40 10.39
N ARG A 116 3.73 -2.24 9.92
CA ARG A 116 4.30 -1.96 8.61
C ARG A 116 3.27 -2.26 7.52
N PHE A 117 3.50 -1.78 6.32
CA PHE A 117 2.47 -1.75 5.26
C PHE A 117 1.99 -3.14 4.78
N ALA A 118 2.68 -4.23 5.16
CA ALA A 118 2.30 -5.62 4.86
C ALA A 118 2.31 -6.55 6.09
N GLY A 119 2.24 -6.02 7.31
CA GLY A 119 2.18 -6.85 8.52
C GLY A 119 3.50 -7.47 8.96
N THR A 120 4.64 -6.97 8.50
CA THR A 120 5.96 -7.58 8.78
C THR A 120 6.37 -7.52 10.24
N VAL A 121 5.81 -6.62 11.05
CA VAL A 121 6.00 -6.62 12.51
C VAL A 121 5.48 -7.93 13.13
N PHE A 122 4.32 -8.41 12.68
CA PHE A 122 3.74 -9.67 13.17
C PHE A 122 4.51 -10.89 12.66
N LEU A 123 5.05 -10.84 11.43
CA LEU A 123 5.96 -11.88 10.92
C LEU A 123 7.20 -12.05 11.83
N GLN A 124 7.72 -10.97 12.38
CA GLN A 124 8.90 -10.97 13.27
C GLN A 124 8.55 -11.34 14.71
N GLY A 125 7.28 -11.44 15.06
CA GLY A 125 6.79 -11.84 16.38
C GLY A 125 7.25 -13.26 16.77
N LYS A 126 7.42 -13.51 18.07
CA LYS A 126 7.85 -14.80 18.61
C LYS A 126 6.69 -15.77 18.77
N ASP A 127 5.53 -15.26 19.19
CA ASP A 127 4.30 -16.03 19.36
C ASP A 127 3.43 -15.97 18.09
N ARG A 128 3.43 -17.05 17.31
CA ARG A 128 2.67 -17.16 16.07
C ARG A 128 1.16 -17.09 16.28
N ALA A 129 0.65 -17.59 17.41
CA ALA A 129 -0.76 -17.51 17.72
C ALA A 129 -1.19 -16.06 18.02
N LEU A 130 -0.36 -15.32 18.78
CA LEU A 130 -0.58 -13.90 19.02
C LEU A 130 -0.49 -13.09 17.73
N ALA A 131 0.51 -13.36 16.88
CA ALA A 131 0.68 -12.68 15.59
C ALA A 131 -0.56 -12.85 14.68
N LEU A 132 -1.11 -14.08 14.59
CA LEU A 132 -2.34 -14.34 13.82
C LEU A 132 -3.55 -13.58 14.40
N GLU A 133 -3.72 -13.57 15.72
CA GLU A 133 -4.82 -12.83 16.36
C GLU A 133 -4.63 -11.31 16.20
N CYS A 134 -3.39 -10.81 16.15
CA CYS A 134 -3.12 -9.40 15.85
C CYS A 134 -3.50 -9.02 14.40
N VAL A 135 -3.23 -9.88 13.42
CA VAL A 135 -3.68 -9.68 12.03
C VAL A 135 -5.21 -9.62 11.96
N LYS A 136 -5.89 -10.59 12.59
CA LYS A 136 -7.38 -10.62 12.62
C LYS A 136 -7.96 -9.39 13.31
N ALA A 137 -7.37 -8.99 14.44
CA ALA A 137 -7.82 -7.81 15.20
C ALA A 137 -7.71 -6.52 14.38
N TYR A 138 -6.60 -6.33 13.64
CA TYR A 138 -6.44 -5.21 12.71
C TYR A 138 -7.50 -5.24 11.61
N ASN A 139 -7.69 -6.39 10.96
CA ASN A 139 -8.64 -6.52 9.86
C ASN A 139 -10.08 -6.30 10.32
N ASP A 140 -10.44 -6.82 11.48
CA ASP A 140 -11.79 -6.62 12.05
C ASP A 140 -12.01 -5.17 12.46
N TRP A 141 -11.02 -4.50 13.04
CA TRP A 141 -11.09 -3.06 13.33
C TRP A 141 -11.23 -2.24 12.02
N THR A 142 -10.43 -2.55 11.00
CA THR A 142 -10.51 -1.85 9.71
C THR A 142 -11.89 -1.96 9.08
N LEU A 143 -12.50 -3.16 9.13
CA LEU A 143 -13.81 -3.40 8.53
C LEU A 143 -14.96 -2.87 9.39
N ASP A 144 -14.93 -3.11 10.70
CA ASP A 144 -16.07 -2.91 11.59
C ASP A 144 -16.11 -1.49 12.19
N GLU A 145 -14.98 -0.75 12.18
CA GLU A 145 -14.90 0.61 12.75
C GLU A 145 -14.36 1.64 11.75
N TRP A 146 -13.11 1.47 11.29
CA TRP A 146 -12.47 2.47 10.42
C TRP A 146 -13.27 2.70 9.13
N CYS A 147 -13.45 1.68 8.31
CA CYS A 147 -14.19 1.79 7.06
C CYS A 147 -15.71 1.86 7.27
N ALA A 148 -16.24 1.25 8.33
CA ALA A 148 -17.66 1.33 8.64
C ALA A 148 -18.14 2.74 9.00
N ALA A 149 -17.25 3.61 9.49
CA ALA A 149 -17.57 5.01 9.77
C ALA A 149 -17.91 5.81 8.47
N ALA A 150 -17.32 5.42 7.34
CA ALA A 150 -17.57 6.06 6.04
C ALA A 150 -17.36 5.04 4.90
N PRO A 151 -18.26 4.07 4.71
CA PRO A 151 -18.07 2.93 3.80
C PRO A 151 -18.00 3.32 2.32
N GLU A 152 -18.44 4.52 1.96
CA GLU A 152 -18.34 5.07 0.61
C GLU A 152 -17.09 5.94 0.40
N ARG A 153 -16.27 6.11 1.43
CA ARG A 153 -15.08 6.97 1.44
C ARG A 153 -13.79 6.22 1.76
N LEU A 154 -13.85 5.17 2.61
CA LEU A 154 -12.70 4.44 3.11
C LEU A 154 -12.68 3.03 2.52
N ILE A 155 -11.62 2.70 1.78
CA ILE A 155 -11.47 1.43 1.06
C ILE A 155 -10.70 0.44 1.95
N PRO A 156 -11.29 -0.71 2.35
CA PRO A 156 -10.64 -1.66 3.24
C PRO A 156 -9.43 -2.36 2.60
N CYS A 157 -8.24 -2.17 3.20
CA CYS A 157 -7.02 -2.89 2.89
C CYS A 157 -6.67 -3.86 4.01
N MET A 158 -6.56 -5.15 3.70
CA MET A 158 -6.44 -6.22 4.68
C MET A 158 -5.01 -6.72 4.80
N LEU A 159 -4.62 -7.09 6.01
CA LEU A 159 -3.39 -7.83 6.29
C LEU A 159 -3.61 -9.34 6.13
N VAL A 160 -2.53 -10.07 5.85
CA VAL A 160 -2.51 -11.53 5.91
C VAL A 160 -1.32 -12.01 6.75
N PRO A 161 -1.44 -13.16 7.45
CA PRO A 161 -0.27 -13.77 8.11
C PRO A 161 0.73 -14.22 7.04
N LEU A 162 1.98 -13.76 7.15
CA LEU A 162 3.02 -13.99 6.13
C LEU A 162 3.82 -15.28 6.35
N ASP A 163 3.68 -15.91 7.51
CA ASP A 163 4.44 -17.11 7.89
C ASP A 163 3.78 -18.42 7.47
N ASP A 164 2.50 -18.38 7.08
CA ASP A 164 1.74 -19.57 6.69
C ASP A 164 0.78 -19.24 5.53
N PRO A 165 1.01 -19.76 4.30
CA PRO A 165 0.20 -19.45 3.13
C PRO A 165 -1.24 -19.97 3.22
N GLU A 166 -1.50 -21.04 3.97
CA GLU A 166 -2.85 -21.56 4.20
C GLU A 166 -3.65 -20.66 5.14
N LEU A 167 -3.01 -20.14 6.20
CA LEU A 167 -3.61 -19.13 7.07
C LEU A 167 -3.82 -17.82 6.32
N ALA A 168 -2.88 -17.42 5.45
CA ALA A 168 -3.04 -16.27 4.57
C ALA A 168 -4.27 -16.44 3.65
N ALA A 169 -4.40 -17.58 3.00
CA ALA A 169 -5.55 -17.92 2.16
C ALA A 169 -6.88 -17.90 2.92
N ALA A 170 -6.88 -18.45 4.14
CA ALA A 170 -8.07 -18.44 5.00
C ALA A 170 -8.47 -17.01 5.38
N GLU A 171 -7.50 -16.13 5.67
CA GLU A 171 -7.75 -14.74 6.03
C GLU A 171 -8.22 -13.91 4.82
N VAL A 172 -7.67 -14.15 3.61
CA VAL A 172 -8.20 -13.57 2.36
C VAL A 172 -9.70 -13.89 2.22
N ARG A 173 -10.08 -15.17 2.32
CA ARG A 173 -11.50 -15.58 2.19
C ARG A 173 -12.38 -14.99 3.30
N ARG A 174 -11.88 -14.98 4.54
CA ARG A 174 -12.60 -14.43 5.69
C ARG A 174 -12.90 -12.95 5.50
N THR A 175 -11.89 -12.17 5.13
CA THR A 175 -12.02 -10.71 4.97
C THR A 175 -12.79 -10.34 3.71
N ALA A 176 -12.63 -11.07 2.60
CA ALA A 176 -13.45 -10.90 1.40
C ALA A 176 -14.95 -11.07 1.70
N ALA A 177 -15.32 -12.11 2.48
CA ALA A 177 -16.71 -12.34 2.90
C ALA A 177 -17.27 -11.22 3.80
N LYS A 178 -16.41 -10.49 4.52
CA LYS A 178 -16.77 -9.32 5.37
C LYS A 178 -16.75 -7.99 4.60
N GLY A 179 -16.33 -7.94 3.35
CA GLY A 179 -16.29 -6.72 2.55
C GLY A 179 -14.90 -6.11 2.34
N GLY A 180 -13.83 -6.83 2.68
CA GLY A 180 -12.46 -6.47 2.29
C GLY A 180 -12.35 -6.25 0.78
N ARG A 181 -11.52 -5.29 0.36
CA ARG A 181 -11.42 -4.88 -1.05
C ARG A 181 -10.07 -5.19 -1.67
N THR A 182 -9.05 -5.26 -0.87
CA THR A 182 -7.68 -5.60 -1.26
C THR A 182 -6.94 -6.21 -0.07
N VAL A 183 -5.89 -6.97 -0.36
CA VAL A 183 -4.91 -7.38 0.65
C VAL A 183 -3.58 -6.71 0.35
N THR A 184 -2.84 -6.32 1.38
CA THR A 184 -1.45 -5.92 1.20
C THR A 184 -0.51 -7.11 1.33
N PHE A 185 0.57 -7.12 0.53
CA PHE A 185 1.57 -8.19 0.52
C PHE A 185 2.95 -7.62 0.22
N PRO A 186 4.05 -8.21 0.74
CA PRO A 186 5.40 -7.74 0.46
C PRO A 186 5.73 -7.74 -1.05
N GLU A 187 6.33 -6.66 -1.53
CA GLU A 187 6.79 -6.52 -2.91
C GLU A 187 7.96 -7.48 -3.24
N ASN A 188 8.65 -7.94 -2.21
CA ASN A 188 9.65 -9.01 -2.30
C ASN A 188 9.69 -9.77 -0.97
N PRO A 189 9.22 -11.02 -0.89
CA PRO A 189 9.22 -11.80 0.35
C PRO A 189 10.62 -12.32 0.76
N VAL A 190 11.57 -12.41 -0.17
CA VAL A 190 12.87 -13.06 0.07
C VAL A 190 13.72 -12.38 1.16
N PRO A 191 13.85 -11.03 1.22
CA PRO A 191 14.58 -10.38 2.30
C PRO A 191 13.99 -10.59 3.70
N LEU A 192 12.70 -10.95 3.77
CA LEU A 192 12.00 -11.29 5.01
C LEU A 192 12.27 -12.74 5.47
N GLY A 193 13.09 -13.50 4.72
CA GLY A 193 13.35 -14.92 4.98
C GLY A 193 12.25 -15.85 4.47
N LEU A 194 11.37 -15.36 3.61
CA LEU A 194 10.25 -16.09 3.04
C LEU A 194 10.58 -16.60 1.62
N PRO A 195 9.90 -17.65 1.13
CA PRO A 195 10.04 -18.13 -0.24
C PRO A 195 9.69 -17.06 -1.29
N SER A 196 10.39 -17.10 -2.44
CA SER A 196 10.15 -16.18 -3.56
C SER A 196 8.83 -16.47 -4.29
N PHE A 197 8.42 -15.56 -5.18
CA PHE A 197 7.27 -15.74 -6.08
C PHE A 197 7.46 -16.88 -7.11
N HIS A 198 8.70 -17.37 -7.27
CA HIS A 198 9.01 -18.49 -8.17
C HIS A 198 8.80 -19.88 -7.54
N SER A 199 8.40 -19.95 -6.28
CA SER A 199 8.09 -21.22 -5.60
C SER A 199 6.59 -21.44 -5.50
N ASP A 200 6.16 -22.70 -5.42
CA ASP A 200 4.74 -23.06 -5.21
C ASP A 200 4.24 -22.80 -3.78
N HIS A 201 5.12 -22.27 -2.90
CA HIS A 201 4.78 -22.00 -1.50
C HIS A 201 3.55 -21.09 -1.35
N TRP A 202 3.45 -20.07 -2.20
CA TRP A 202 2.38 -19.08 -2.14
C TRP A 202 1.12 -19.47 -2.94
N ASP A 203 1.10 -20.63 -3.58
CA ASP A 203 -0.06 -21.07 -4.38
C ASP A 203 -1.38 -21.02 -3.61
N PRO A 204 -1.48 -21.43 -2.32
CA PRO A 204 -2.72 -21.30 -1.56
C PRO A 204 -3.20 -19.87 -1.42
N PHE A 205 -2.28 -18.91 -1.18
CA PHE A 205 -2.58 -17.48 -1.09
C PHE A 205 -3.07 -16.93 -2.44
N TRP A 206 -2.32 -17.19 -3.53
CA TRP A 206 -2.71 -16.72 -4.86
C TRP A 206 -4.03 -17.32 -5.34
N ALA A 207 -4.29 -18.59 -5.04
CA ALA A 207 -5.57 -19.22 -5.34
C ALA A 207 -6.74 -18.53 -4.61
N ALA A 208 -6.57 -18.18 -3.34
CA ALA A 208 -7.60 -17.46 -2.57
C ALA A 208 -7.83 -16.04 -3.09
N VAL A 209 -6.76 -15.35 -3.48
CA VAL A 209 -6.81 -14.01 -4.09
C VAL A 209 -7.58 -14.07 -5.42
N ASP A 210 -7.27 -15.04 -6.27
CA ASP A 210 -7.96 -15.27 -7.55
C ASP A 210 -9.44 -15.60 -7.35
N GLU A 211 -9.74 -16.58 -6.49
CA GLU A 211 -11.10 -17.02 -6.15
C GLU A 211 -11.98 -15.87 -5.61
N CYS A 212 -11.42 -15.04 -4.75
CA CYS A 212 -12.14 -13.92 -4.14
C CYS A 212 -12.15 -12.65 -5.02
N GLU A 213 -11.47 -12.66 -6.16
CA GLU A 213 -11.23 -11.48 -7.01
C GLU A 213 -10.71 -10.29 -6.19
N MET A 214 -9.83 -10.56 -5.22
CA MET A 214 -9.29 -9.58 -4.31
C MET A 214 -7.91 -9.12 -4.81
N PRO A 215 -7.73 -7.89 -5.30
CA PRO A 215 -6.43 -7.42 -5.77
C PRO A 215 -5.42 -7.41 -4.63
N VAL A 216 -4.13 -7.53 -4.98
CA VAL A 216 -3.01 -7.40 -4.05
C VAL A 216 -2.37 -6.04 -4.22
N SER A 217 -2.35 -5.24 -3.16
CA SER A 217 -1.68 -3.95 -3.13
C SER A 217 -0.29 -4.12 -2.51
N MET A 218 0.74 -3.90 -3.33
CA MET A 218 2.15 -3.97 -2.92
C MET A 218 2.70 -2.56 -2.80
N HIS A 219 3.07 -2.19 -1.58
CA HIS A 219 3.71 -0.90 -1.31
C HIS A 219 5.23 -1.10 -1.28
N PHE A 220 6.00 -0.16 -1.83
CA PHE A 220 7.46 -0.21 -1.75
C PHE A 220 7.92 -0.33 -0.28
N GLY A 221 9.11 -0.91 -0.06
CA GLY A 221 9.71 -1.02 1.27
C GLY A 221 9.07 -2.06 2.20
N THR A 222 8.00 -2.76 1.78
CA THR A 222 7.37 -3.82 2.58
C THR A 222 8.26 -5.05 2.76
N SER A 223 9.27 -5.24 1.90
CA SER A 223 10.35 -6.22 2.09
C SER A 223 11.32 -5.87 3.22
N GLY A 224 11.19 -4.68 3.83
CA GLY A 224 12.13 -4.17 4.82
C GLY A 224 13.44 -3.65 4.21
N GLN A 225 13.53 -3.57 2.89
CA GLN A 225 14.69 -3.05 2.17
C GLN A 225 14.28 -1.92 1.24
N VAL A 226 15.06 -0.84 1.29
CA VAL A 226 14.98 0.27 0.35
C VAL A 226 16.37 0.49 -0.25
N PRO A 227 16.48 0.89 -1.53
CA PRO A 227 17.77 1.16 -2.14
C PRO A 227 18.49 2.30 -1.43
N MET A 228 19.62 2.00 -0.81
CA MET A 228 20.44 2.95 -0.09
C MET A 228 21.90 2.83 -0.58
N PRO A 229 22.26 3.53 -1.66
CA PRO A 229 23.60 3.42 -2.28
C PRO A 229 24.75 3.77 -1.34
N SER A 230 24.53 4.70 -0.39
CA SER A 230 25.50 5.09 0.61
C SER A 230 24.81 5.48 1.92
N LEU A 231 25.38 5.05 3.07
CA LEU A 231 24.84 5.31 4.39
C LEU A 231 25.07 6.75 4.88
N ASP A 232 26.03 7.44 4.30
CA ASP A 232 26.40 8.83 4.59
C ASP A 232 25.76 9.85 3.63
N GLY A 233 24.96 9.35 2.67
CA GLY A 233 24.21 10.19 1.75
C GLY A 233 22.98 10.85 2.40
N PRO A 234 22.49 11.98 1.85
CA PRO A 234 21.27 12.58 2.35
C PRO A 234 20.07 11.65 2.12
N MET A 235 19.08 11.68 3.02
CA MET A 235 17.85 10.88 2.95
C MET A 235 17.12 11.02 1.60
N ALA A 236 17.20 12.19 0.96
CA ALA A 236 16.64 12.43 -0.36
C ALA A 236 17.09 11.44 -1.44
N VAL A 237 18.28 10.84 -1.31
CA VAL A 237 18.77 9.82 -2.28
C VAL A 237 17.91 8.57 -2.23
N TRP A 238 17.69 8.00 -1.05
CA TRP A 238 16.90 6.77 -0.94
C TRP A 238 15.41 7.04 -1.18
N ILE A 239 14.87 8.19 -0.74
CA ILE A 239 13.50 8.61 -1.08
C ILE A 239 13.30 8.65 -2.61
N SER A 240 14.25 9.24 -3.35
CA SER A 240 14.18 9.27 -4.82
C SER A 240 14.27 7.90 -5.48
N LEU A 241 14.75 6.87 -4.77
CA LEU A 241 14.94 5.51 -5.29
C LEU A 241 13.86 4.52 -4.84
N MET A 242 12.90 4.95 -4.03
CA MET A 242 11.84 4.08 -3.50
C MET A 242 11.11 3.28 -4.59
N GLY A 243 10.75 3.90 -5.70
CA GLY A 243 10.10 3.25 -6.83
C GLY A 243 10.91 2.10 -7.47
N THR A 244 12.21 1.94 -7.16
CA THR A 244 12.99 0.79 -7.66
C THR A 244 12.57 -0.54 -7.06
N ASN A 245 11.97 -0.56 -5.86
CA ASN A 245 11.36 -1.76 -5.29
C ASN A 245 10.20 -2.24 -6.17
N SER A 246 9.34 -1.32 -6.59
CA SER A 246 8.22 -1.62 -7.50
C SER A 246 8.71 -2.09 -8.88
N GLN A 247 9.82 -1.53 -9.40
CA GLN A 247 10.45 -2.01 -10.63
C GLN A 247 10.95 -3.45 -10.49
N ALA A 248 11.56 -3.79 -9.36
CA ALA A 248 12.03 -5.15 -9.07
C ALA A 248 10.85 -6.13 -8.97
N ALA A 249 9.82 -5.79 -8.19
CA ALA A 249 8.61 -6.59 -8.06
C ALA A 249 7.89 -6.80 -9.40
N PHE A 250 7.81 -5.77 -10.22
CA PHE A 250 7.24 -5.82 -11.58
C PHE A 250 7.95 -6.87 -12.44
N ALA A 251 9.28 -6.84 -12.48
CA ALA A 251 10.06 -7.80 -13.26
C ALA A 251 9.95 -9.22 -12.69
N ASP A 252 10.01 -9.37 -11.36
CA ASP A 252 9.98 -10.66 -10.68
C ASP A 252 8.64 -11.38 -10.90
N LEU A 253 7.51 -10.66 -10.74
CA LEU A 253 6.18 -11.18 -10.98
C LEU A 253 5.96 -11.60 -12.44
N LEU A 254 6.45 -10.81 -13.41
CA LEU A 254 6.27 -11.12 -14.84
C LEU A 254 7.06 -12.34 -15.31
N PHE A 255 8.15 -12.69 -14.63
CA PHE A 255 8.89 -13.93 -14.89
C PHE A 255 8.50 -15.08 -13.98
N SER A 256 7.58 -14.87 -13.03
CA SER A 256 7.04 -15.93 -12.16
C SER A 256 5.91 -16.70 -12.83
N GLU A 257 5.50 -17.82 -12.21
CA GLU A 257 4.35 -18.59 -12.65
C GLU A 257 3.00 -18.07 -12.11
N VAL A 258 3.02 -16.99 -11.29
CA VAL A 258 1.82 -16.50 -10.58
C VAL A 258 0.67 -16.21 -11.55
N PHE A 259 0.91 -15.36 -12.55
CA PHE A 259 -0.14 -14.96 -13.49
C PHE A 259 -0.56 -16.08 -14.46
N HIS A 260 0.32 -17.04 -14.70
CA HIS A 260 0.01 -18.22 -15.51
C HIS A 260 -0.87 -19.22 -14.77
N LYS A 261 -0.61 -19.43 -13.47
CA LYS A 261 -1.39 -20.33 -12.61
C LYS A 261 -2.72 -19.69 -12.17
N PHE A 262 -2.73 -18.38 -11.93
CA PHE A 262 -3.84 -17.63 -11.34
C PHE A 262 -4.23 -16.43 -12.22
N PRO A 263 -4.95 -16.66 -13.33
CA PRO A 263 -5.18 -15.62 -14.35
C PRO A 263 -6.12 -14.49 -13.90
N GLY A 264 -6.83 -14.63 -12.78
CA GLY A 264 -7.65 -13.57 -12.19
C GLY A 264 -6.87 -12.61 -11.29
N VAL A 265 -5.66 -12.97 -10.86
CA VAL A 265 -4.85 -12.15 -9.94
C VAL A 265 -4.54 -10.78 -10.54
N LYS A 266 -4.76 -9.72 -9.73
CA LYS A 266 -4.42 -8.33 -10.04
C LYS A 266 -3.50 -7.78 -8.95
N VAL A 267 -2.48 -7.02 -9.35
CA VAL A 267 -1.51 -6.39 -8.43
C VAL A 267 -1.49 -4.89 -8.69
N SER A 268 -1.54 -4.08 -7.65
CA SER A 268 -1.23 -2.65 -7.71
C SER A 268 0.09 -2.35 -7.00
N LEU A 269 0.91 -1.50 -7.62
CA LEU A 269 2.23 -1.12 -7.12
C LEU A 269 2.13 0.31 -6.55
N ALA A 270 1.85 0.40 -5.24
CA ALA A 270 1.67 1.65 -4.54
C ALA A 270 3.01 2.38 -4.35
N GLU A 271 2.97 3.70 -4.49
CA GLU A 271 4.09 4.64 -4.36
C GLU A 271 5.31 4.30 -5.26
N GLY A 272 5.03 3.54 -6.33
CA GLY A 272 6.05 3.06 -7.25
C GLY A 272 6.42 4.04 -8.37
N GLY A 273 5.53 5.01 -8.66
CA GLY A 273 5.58 5.79 -9.88
C GLY A 273 5.30 4.93 -11.13
N ILE A 274 5.15 5.55 -12.27
CA ILE A 274 4.74 4.87 -13.50
C ILE A 274 5.60 5.18 -14.73
N GLY A 275 6.37 6.27 -14.69
CA GLY A 275 7.15 6.74 -15.85
C GLY A 275 8.25 5.77 -16.31
N TRP A 276 8.69 4.87 -15.45
CA TRP A 276 9.67 3.83 -15.74
C TRP A 276 9.07 2.60 -16.44
N MET A 277 7.76 2.38 -16.35
CA MET A 277 7.11 1.13 -16.80
C MET A 277 7.34 0.82 -18.28
N PRO A 278 7.18 1.74 -19.24
CA PRO A 278 7.39 1.43 -20.65
C PRO A 278 8.83 0.99 -20.94
N TRP A 279 9.81 1.71 -20.40
CA TRP A 279 11.21 1.38 -20.58
C TRP A 279 11.57 -0.01 -20.04
N LEU A 280 11.12 -0.31 -18.82
CA LEU A 280 11.40 -1.61 -18.20
C LEU A 280 10.69 -2.74 -18.93
N LEU A 281 9.47 -2.51 -19.41
CA LEU A 281 8.70 -3.48 -20.15
C LEU A 281 9.34 -3.85 -21.51
N GLU A 282 9.84 -2.85 -22.26
CA GLU A 282 10.65 -3.10 -23.47
C GLU A 282 11.90 -3.95 -23.13
N ARG A 283 12.58 -3.64 -22.02
CA ARG A 283 13.76 -4.39 -21.58
C ARG A 283 13.41 -5.82 -21.17
N ILE A 284 12.28 -6.03 -20.50
CA ILE A 284 11.78 -7.34 -20.08
C ILE A 284 11.43 -8.18 -21.33
N ASP A 285 10.69 -7.65 -22.28
CA ASP A 285 10.34 -8.35 -23.52
C ASP A 285 11.57 -8.74 -24.33
N TYR A 286 12.54 -7.82 -24.48
CA TYR A 286 13.80 -8.10 -25.14
C TYR A 286 14.58 -9.22 -24.43
N THR A 287 14.60 -9.21 -23.10
CA THR A 287 15.27 -10.23 -22.29
C THR A 287 14.56 -11.58 -22.44
N TRP A 288 13.23 -11.59 -22.37
CA TRP A 288 12.39 -12.77 -22.53
C TRP A 288 12.65 -13.45 -23.90
N GLU A 289 12.68 -12.69 -24.98
CA GLU A 289 12.95 -13.22 -26.32
C GLU A 289 14.38 -13.78 -26.45
N ARG A 290 15.38 -13.07 -25.96
CA ARG A 290 16.79 -13.43 -26.13
C ARG A 290 17.26 -14.59 -25.24
N HIS A 291 16.70 -14.73 -24.07
CA HIS A 291 17.23 -15.63 -23.06
C HIS A 291 16.39 -16.89 -22.84
N SER A 292 15.24 -17.04 -23.49
CA SER A 292 14.36 -18.20 -23.40
C SER A 292 15.02 -19.52 -23.83
N GLY A 293 16.04 -19.48 -24.67
CA GLY A 293 16.69 -20.68 -25.20
C GLY A 293 17.55 -21.47 -24.20
N TYR A 294 17.88 -20.91 -23.04
CA TYR A 294 18.74 -21.53 -22.03
C TYR A 294 18.31 -21.30 -20.59
N GLN A 295 17.29 -20.51 -20.35
CA GLN A 295 16.68 -20.30 -19.05
C GLN A 295 15.30 -20.95 -19.00
N HIS A 296 14.88 -21.36 -17.80
CA HIS A 296 13.61 -22.05 -17.59
C HIS A 296 12.62 -21.04 -16.96
N TYR A 297 11.81 -20.42 -17.79
CA TYR A 297 10.64 -19.65 -17.41
C TYR A 297 9.53 -19.83 -18.45
N ASN A 298 8.32 -19.47 -18.12
CA ASN A 298 7.18 -19.64 -19.00
C ASN A 298 7.30 -18.71 -20.21
N THR A 299 7.18 -19.26 -21.40
CA THR A 299 7.27 -18.53 -22.67
C THR A 299 5.97 -18.54 -23.47
N SER A 300 4.86 -18.99 -22.85
CA SER A 300 3.56 -19.11 -23.54
C SER A 300 2.91 -17.75 -23.83
N VAL A 301 3.18 -16.75 -22.98
CA VAL A 301 2.64 -15.39 -23.10
C VAL A 301 3.79 -14.39 -22.93
N ARG A 302 3.80 -13.36 -23.75
CA ARG A 302 4.82 -12.29 -23.66
C ARG A 302 4.58 -11.43 -22.41
N PRO A 303 5.61 -11.01 -21.67
CA PRO A 303 5.43 -10.20 -20.45
C PRO A 303 4.61 -8.93 -20.65
N SER A 304 4.76 -8.24 -21.79
CA SER A 304 3.96 -7.05 -22.12
C SER A 304 2.46 -7.33 -22.28
N GLU A 305 2.09 -8.56 -22.64
CA GLU A 305 0.68 -8.99 -22.68
C GLU A 305 0.15 -9.26 -21.27
N LEU A 306 0.97 -9.90 -20.39
CA LEU A 306 0.58 -10.17 -19.00
C LEU A 306 0.33 -8.87 -18.22
N VAL A 307 1.14 -7.85 -18.42
CA VAL A 307 0.96 -6.54 -17.73
C VAL A 307 -0.45 -5.99 -17.93
N GLN A 308 -0.98 -6.08 -19.16
CA GLN A 308 -2.28 -5.51 -19.50
C GLN A 308 -3.44 -6.16 -18.73
N ASP A 309 -3.27 -7.38 -18.25
CA ASP A 309 -4.30 -8.07 -17.49
C ASP A 309 -4.08 -8.06 -15.98
N HIS A 310 -2.84 -7.85 -15.50
CA HIS A 310 -2.47 -8.15 -14.13
C HIS A 310 -1.92 -6.99 -13.31
N ILE A 311 -1.17 -6.03 -13.88
CA ILE A 311 -0.44 -5.05 -13.09
C ILE A 311 -0.98 -3.64 -13.30
N TYR A 312 -1.17 -2.93 -12.17
CA TYR A 312 -1.57 -1.53 -12.10
C TYR A 312 -0.43 -0.72 -11.49
N GLY A 313 -0.06 0.39 -12.14
CA GLY A 313 0.88 1.37 -11.62
C GLY A 313 0.16 2.50 -10.90
N CYS A 314 0.74 2.97 -9.80
CA CYS A 314 0.21 4.05 -8.99
C CYS A 314 1.23 5.18 -8.87
N PHE A 315 0.76 6.43 -8.73
CA PHE A 315 1.65 7.59 -8.62
C PHE A 315 1.00 8.76 -7.89
N ILE A 316 1.81 9.48 -7.11
CA ILE A 316 1.46 10.75 -6.48
C ILE A 316 1.67 11.89 -7.48
N SER A 317 2.86 11.94 -8.08
CA SER A 317 3.28 12.97 -9.06
C SER A 317 4.29 12.37 -10.05
N ASP A 318 3.87 12.15 -11.29
CA ASP A 318 4.72 11.56 -12.33
C ASP A 318 4.36 12.10 -13.72
N ARG A 319 4.93 13.27 -14.09
CA ARG A 319 4.69 13.89 -15.40
C ARG A 319 5.13 12.97 -16.55
N THR A 320 6.24 12.24 -16.40
CA THR A 320 6.73 11.33 -17.44
C THR A 320 5.74 10.21 -17.67
N GLY A 321 5.21 9.61 -16.60
CA GLY A 321 4.20 8.58 -16.68
C GLY A 321 2.90 9.08 -17.31
N ILE A 322 2.45 10.28 -16.96
CA ILE A 322 1.27 10.92 -17.59
C ILE A 322 1.48 11.10 -19.11
N LEU A 323 2.66 11.52 -19.54
CA LEU A 323 2.97 11.66 -20.97
C LEU A 323 2.99 10.32 -21.70
N LEU A 324 3.43 9.26 -21.04
CA LEU A 324 3.54 7.90 -21.58
C LEU A 324 2.34 7.01 -21.26
N ARG A 325 1.25 7.55 -20.75
CA ARG A 325 0.10 6.82 -20.23
C ARG A 325 -0.52 5.79 -21.18
N HIS A 326 -0.45 6.03 -22.49
CA HIS A 326 -0.95 5.09 -23.49
C HIS A 326 0.02 3.93 -23.75
N GLU A 327 1.34 4.18 -23.60
CA GLU A 327 2.37 3.14 -23.67
C GLU A 327 2.33 2.23 -22.43
N ILE A 328 1.97 2.78 -21.27
CA ILE A 328 1.75 2.01 -20.02
C ILE A 328 0.47 1.18 -20.12
N GLY A 329 -0.55 1.73 -20.76
CA GLY A 329 -1.92 1.27 -20.75
C GLY A 329 -2.79 2.10 -19.82
N ILE A 330 -3.55 3.03 -20.40
CA ILE A 330 -4.36 4.02 -19.66
C ILE A 330 -5.31 3.39 -18.63
N ASP A 331 -5.75 2.16 -18.86
CA ASP A 331 -6.65 1.41 -17.97
C ASP A 331 -5.93 0.74 -16.78
N ARG A 332 -4.60 0.94 -16.66
CA ARG A 332 -3.72 0.36 -15.63
C ARG A 332 -3.03 1.40 -14.76
N ILE A 333 -3.45 2.64 -14.83
CA ILE A 333 -2.85 3.76 -14.10
C ILE A 333 -3.84 4.27 -13.07
N MET A 334 -3.40 4.50 -11.84
CA MET A 334 -4.20 5.06 -10.76
C MET A 334 -3.45 6.19 -10.05
N TRP A 335 -4.20 7.15 -9.53
CA TRP A 335 -3.68 8.23 -8.72
C TRP A 335 -3.67 7.85 -7.24
N GLU A 336 -2.71 8.38 -6.48
CA GLU A 336 -2.58 8.19 -5.04
C GLU A 336 -2.19 9.50 -4.33
N GLY A 337 -2.53 9.61 -3.04
CA GLY A 337 -2.39 10.82 -2.23
C GLY A 337 -1.37 10.76 -1.12
N ASP A 338 -1.10 9.56 -0.61
CA ASP A 338 -0.17 9.25 0.48
C ASP A 338 -0.44 10.02 1.80
N TYR A 339 -1.71 10.37 2.07
CA TYR A 339 -2.06 11.00 3.35
C TYR A 339 -1.87 9.99 4.51
N PRO A 340 -1.25 10.34 5.64
CA PRO A 340 -0.73 11.64 6.08
C PRO A 340 0.81 11.76 6.02
N HIS A 341 1.47 11.00 5.16
CA HIS A 341 2.92 10.90 5.02
C HIS A 341 3.55 12.15 4.37
N SER A 342 4.90 12.15 4.32
CA SER A 342 5.68 13.28 3.83
C SER A 342 5.59 13.53 2.33
N ASP A 343 5.24 12.53 1.54
CA ASP A 343 5.06 12.66 0.09
C ASP A 343 3.66 13.15 -0.29
N SER A 344 2.72 13.19 0.69
CA SER A 344 1.38 13.71 0.49
C SER A 344 1.36 15.18 0.05
N GLN A 345 0.39 15.49 -0.80
CA GLN A 345 0.12 16.85 -1.28
C GLN A 345 -0.95 17.59 -0.45
N PHE A 346 -1.42 16.99 0.63
CA PHE A 346 -2.42 17.56 1.54
C PHE A 346 -1.97 18.93 2.11
N PRO A 347 -2.85 19.94 2.21
CA PRO A 347 -4.27 20.00 1.79
C PRO A 347 -4.46 20.58 0.38
N GLY A 348 -3.79 20.08 -0.62
CA GLY A 348 -3.83 20.58 -1.99
C GLY A 348 -3.89 19.55 -3.10
N SER A 349 -4.21 18.31 -2.78
CA SER A 349 -4.17 17.18 -3.72
C SER A 349 -5.03 17.42 -4.96
N ARG A 350 -6.29 17.86 -4.81
CA ARG A 350 -7.14 18.17 -5.96
C ARG A 350 -6.57 19.29 -6.84
N LYS A 351 -6.00 20.33 -6.24
CA LYS A 351 -5.37 21.41 -6.99
C LYS A 351 -4.16 20.92 -7.78
N ARG A 352 -3.31 20.09 -7.14
CA ARG A 352 -2.14 19.50 -7.79
C ARG A 352 -2.52 18.55 -8.93
N ALA A 353 -3.57 17.75 -8.74
CA ALA A 353 -4.11 16.91 -9.80
C ALA A 353 -4.59 17.75 -11.00
N VAL A 354 -5.29 18.88 -10.79
CA VAL A 354 -5.67 19.81 -11.86
C VAL A 354 -4.44 20.31 -12.63
N GLU A 355 -3.39 20.71 -11.92
CA GLU A 355 -2.13 21.18 -12.52
C GLU A 355 -1.41 20.06 -13.32
N ALA A 356 -1.36 18.85 -12.75
CA ALA A 356 -0.69 17.71 -13.37
C ALA A 356 -1.35 17.23 -14.66
N PHE A 357 -2.68 17.36 -14.76
CA PHE A 357 -3.48 16.89 -15.91
C PHE A 357 -3.86 18.01 -16.89
N GLU A 358 -3.23 19.19 -16.85
CA GLU A 358 -3.64 20.38 -17.64
C GLU A 358 -3.86 20.09 -19.14
N ASP A 359 -2.99 19.28 -19.75
CA ASP A 359 -3.03 18.95 -21.18
C ASP A 359 -3.53 17.50 -21.44
N VAL A 360 -4.18 16.86 -20.48
CA VAL A 360 -4.67 15.50 -20.61
C VAL A 360 -6.16 15.48 -20.95
N PRO A 361 -6.61 14.67 -21.92
CA PRO A 361 -8.03 14.52 -22.24
C PRO A 361 -8.85 14.09 -21.02
N ASP A 362 -10.06 14.64 -20.87
CA ASP A 362 -10.97 14.38 -19.74
C ASP A 362 -11.25 12.88 -19.53
N GLU A 363 -11.37 12.12 -20.63
CA GLU A 363 -11.58 10.67 -20.56
C GLU A 363 -10.40 9.95 -19.87
N ASP A 364 -9.17 10.31 -20.23
CA ASP A 364 -7.94 9.74 -19.64
C ASP A 364 -7.82 10.13 -18.16
N VAL A 365 -8.08 11.42 -17.85
CA VAL A 365 -8.08 11.90 -16.46
C VAL A 365 -9.06 11.10 -15.61
N ARG A 366 -10.32 10.95 -16.07
CA ARG A 366 -11.34 10.19 -15.35
C ARG A 366 -10.93 8.73 -15.11
N LYS A 367 -10.26 8.09 -16.07
CA LYS A 367 -9.74 6.74 -15.89
C LYS A 367 -8.71 6.70 -14.76
N ILE A 368 -7.73 7.60 -14.78
CA ILE A 368 -6.63 7.64 -13.81
C ILE A 368 -7.12 7.96 -12.40
N VAL A 369 -7.96 8.99 -12.25
CA VAL A 369 -8.33 9.49 -10.92
C VAL A 369 -9.52 8.74 -10.29
N GLU A 370 -10.32 8.02 -11.10
CA GLU A 370 -11.56 7.44 -10.59
C GLU A 370 -11.83 6.01 -11.11
N THR A 371 -11.98 5.84 -12.43
CA THR A 371 -12.61 4.65 -13.00
C THR A 371 -11.79 3.39 -12.76
N ASN A 372 -10.46 3.48 -12.89
CA ASN A 372 -9.56 2.33 -12.72
C ASN A 372 -9.56 1.83 -11.29
N ALA A 373 -9.48 2.74 -10.30
CA ALA A 373 -9.56 2.40 -8.88
C ALA A 373 -10.90 1.73 -8.53
N ARG A 374 -12.03 2.31 -9.00
CA ARG A 374 -13.35 1.74 -8.77
C ARG A 374 -13.48 0.34 -9.34
N ARG A 375 -12.96 0.12 -10.54
CA ARG A 375 -12.99 -1.19 -11.20
C ARG A 375 -12.12 -2.21 -10.46
N LEU A 376 -10.88 -1.84 -10.14
CA LEU A 376 -9.95 -2.76 -9.48
C LEU A 376 -10.45 -3.18 -8.10
N PHE A 377 -10.80 -2.23 -7.26
CA PHE A 377 -11.23 -2.50 -5.88
C PHE A 377 -12.73 -2.76 -5.75
N ARG A 378 -13.48 -2.83 -6.87
CA ARG A 378 -14.94 -3.01 -6.87
C ARG A 378 -15.65 -2.05 -5.93
N PHE A 379 -15.18 -0.80 -5.93
CA PHE A 379 -15.64 0.24 -5.04
C PHE A 379 -16.70 1.10 -5.75
N PRO A 380 -17.97 1.04 -5.34
CA PRO A 380 -19.05 1.69 -6.07
C PRO A 380 -18.95 3.21 -6.03
N ARG A 381 -19.54 3.87 -7.00
CA ARG A 381 -19.73 5.32 -6.97
C ARG A 381 -20.85 5.65 -5.98
N SER A 382 -20.58 6.58 -5.06
CA SER A 382 -21.63 7.16 -4.22
C SER A 382 -22.68 7.87 -5.07
N ALA A 383 -23.93 7.73 -4.71
CA ALA A 383 -25.07 8.30 -5.43
C ALA A 383 -25.08 9.84 -5.37
#